data_1e394ed7c9387c727389a76e09f13041
#
_entry.id   1e394ed7c9387c727389a76e09f13041
#
_cell.length_a   1.000
_cell.length_b   1.000
_cell.length_c   1.000
_cell.angle_alpha   90.00
_cell.angle_beta   90.00
_cell.angle_gamma   90.00
#
_symmetry.space_group_name_H-M   'P 1'
#
loop_
_entity.id
_entity.type
_entity.pdbx_description
1 polymer ?
#
loop_
_entity_poly.entity_id
_entity_poly.type
_entity_poly.pdbx_seq_one_letter_code
_entity_poly.pdbx_strand_id
1 'polypeptide(L)'
;MLIHSRPPDKDERLFFTLAQKARQQISACRSLRQFITGFQVCAGSLFQNKGDAIMEFFNSAVDVLKTLVVALGAGLGVWGTVNLMEGYGGDNPSAKSQGMKQLMAGGGVALIGITLIPLLSGLFG
;
A
#
# COMPACT_ATOMS: atom_id res chain seq x y z
N MET A 1 -2.19 38.31 -39.05
CA MET A 1 -3.15 37.76 -38.12
C MET A 1 -2.36 37.35 -36.86
N LEU A 2 -2.21 38.29 -35.91
CA LEU A 2 -1.40 38.10 -34.71
C LEU A 2 -2.27 37.40 -33.67
N ILE A 3 -1.98 36.12 -33.44
CA ILE A 3 -2.56 35.38 -32.29
C ILE A 3 -1.91 35.98 -31.04
N HIS A 4 -2.68 36.80 -30.36
CA HIS A 4 -2.32 37.40 -29.07
C HIS A 4 -2.25 36.27 -28.04
N SER A 5 -1.07 35.68 -27.84
CA SER A 5 -0.78 34.74 -26.78
C SER A 5 -0.77 35.50 -25.45
N ARG A 6 -1.96 35.61 -24.85
CA ARG A 6 -2.10 36.08 -23.49
C ARG A 6 -1.40 35.07 -22.54
N PRO A 7 -0.49 35.49 -21.67
CA PRO A 7 0.12 34.58 -20.72
C PRO A 7 -0.98 33.97 -19.84
N PRO A 8 -0.91 32.66 -19.53
CA PRO A 8 -1.92 32.00 -18.72
C PRO A 8 -1.98 32.66 -17.35
N ASP A 9 -3.18 33.07 -16.97
CA ASP A 9 -3.49 33.71 -15.70
C ASP A 9 -3.09 32.80 -14.53
N LYS A 10 -2.75 33.39 -13.38
CA LYS A 10 -2.33 32.66 -12.16
C LYS A 10 -3.37 31.61 -11.77
N ASP A 11 -4.64 31.89 -12.01
CA ASP A 11 -5.75 30.98 -11.70
C ASP A 11 -5.79 29.78 -12.63
N GLU A 12 -5.44 29.92 -13.91
CA GLU A 12 -5.32 28.80 -14.85
C GLU A 12 -4.18 27.86 -14.47
N ARG A 13 -3.05 28.39 -14.03
CA ARG A 13 -1.91 27.58 -13.56
C ARG A 13 -2.27 26.80 -12.31
N LEU A 14 -3.00 27.43 -11.38
CA LEU A 14 -3.47 26.79 -10.17
C LEU A 14 -4.45 25.65 -10.49
N PHE A 15 -5.38 25.90 -11.41
CA PHE A 15 -6.36 24.90 -11.85
C PHE A 15 -5.69 23.71 -12.56
N PHE A 16 -4.68 23.97 -13.39
CA PHE A 16 -3.92 22.92 -14.06
C PHE A 16 -3.12 22.07 -13.09
N THR A 17 -2.51 22.70 -12.08
CA THR A 17 -1.75 21.99 -11.03
C THR A 17 -2.67 21.15 -10.14
N LEU A 18 -3.83 21.66 -9.79
CA LEU A 18 -4.85 20.92 -9.03
C LEU A 18 -5.42 19.74 -9.81
N ALA A 19 -5.69 19.94 -11.11
CA ALA A 19 -6.16 18.88 -11.99
C ALA A 19 -5.11 17.79 -12.20
N GLN A 20 -3.84 18.17 -12.28
CA GLN A 20 -2.72 17.24 -12.38
C GLN A 20 -2.52 16.44 -11.09
N LYS A 21 -2.65 17.12 -9.94
CA LYS A 21 -2.59 16.49 -8.61
C LYS A 21 -3.75 15.51 -8.40
N ALA A 22 -4.95 15.87 -8.83
CA ALA A 22 -6.13 15.00 -8.79
C ALA A 22 -5.97 13.76 -9.69
N ARG A 23 -5.42 13.90 -10.91
CA ARG A 23 -5.14 12.77 -11.80
C ARG A 23 -4.11 11.81 -11.20
N GLN A 24 -3.11 12.33 -10.51
CA GLN A 24 -2.08 11.52 -9.87
C GLN A 24 -2.64 10.73 -8.68
N GLN A 25 -3.57 11.31 -7.93
CA GLN A 25 -4.29 10.60 -6.86
C GLN A 25 -5.21 9.49 -7.40
N ILE A 26 -5.87 9.73 -8.53
CA ILE A 26 -6.77 8.73 -9.15
C ILE A 26 -5.98 7.54 -9.70
N SER A 27 -4.79 7.75 -10.24
CA SER A 27 -3.92 6.66 -10.71
C SER A 27 -3.39 5.81 -9.55
N ALA A 28 -3.03 6.43 -8.43
CA ALA A 28 -2.62 5.74 -7.21
C ALA A 28 -3.77 4.92 -6.60
N CYS A 29 -4.99 5.46 -6.61
CA CYS A 29 -6.18 4.76 -6.13
C CYS A 29 -6.55 3.56 -7.03
N ARG A 30 -6.33 3.67 -8.34
CA ARG A 30 -6.55 2.57 -9.30
C ARG A 30 -5.54 1.44 -9.08
N SER A 31 -4.28 1.77 -8.82
CA SER A 31 -3.23 0.82 -8.51
C SER A 31 -3.49 0.08 -7.18
N LEU A 32 -3.93 0.82 -6.15
CA LEU A 32 -4.35 0.25 -4.88
C LEU A 32 -5.56 -0.70 -5.02
N ARG A 33 -6.54 -0.34 -5.85
CA ARG A 33 -7.70 -1.19 -6.11
C ARG A 33 -7.29 -2.50 -6.80
N GLN A 34 -6.35 -2.45 -7.73
CA GLN A 34 -5.84 -3.61 -8.44
C GLN A 34 -5.03 -4.52 -7.50
N PHE A 35 -4.29 -3.92 -6.56
CA PHE A 35 -3.56 -4.65 -5.53
C PHE A 35 -4.49 -5.36 -4.54
N ILE A 36 -5.56 -4.68 -4.10
CA ILE A 36 -6.59 -5.24 -3.20
C ILE A 36 -7.36 -6.36 -3.90
N THR A 37 -7.70 -6.22 -5.18
CA THR A 37 -8.43 -7.25 -5.94
C THR A 37 -7.56 -8.48 -6.19
N GLY A 38 -6.27 -8.29 -6.49
CA GLY A 38 -5.29 -9.38 -6.62
C GLY A 38 -5.10 -10.15 -5.31
N PHE A 39 -5.10 -9.43 -4.19
CA PHE A 39 -5.01 -10.01 -2.85
C PHE A 39 -6.25 -10.83 -2.49
N GLN A 40 -7.43 -10.35 -2.85
CA GLN A 40 -8.70 -11.03 -2.57
C GLN A 40 -8.84 -12.35 -3.35
N VAL A 41 -8.30 -12.42 -4.56
CA VAL A 41 -8.27 -13.65 -5.36
C VAL A 41 -7.31 -14.68 -4.78
N CYS A 42 -6.14 -14.26 -4.27
CA CYS A 42 -5.20 -15.17 -3.59
C CYS A 42 -5.75 -15.70 -2.26
N ALA A 43 -6.47 -14.89 -1.50
CA ALA A 43 -7.08 -15.33 -0.24
C ALA A 43 -8.25 -16.32 -0.46
N GLY A 44 -8.99 -16.16 -1.55
CA GLY A 44 -10.12 -17.03 -1.89
C GLY A 44 -9.74 -18.45 -2.31
N SER A 45 -8.56 -18.66 -2.86
CA SER A 45 -8.10 -19.98 -3.31
C SER A 45 -7.52 -20.85 -2.18
N LEU A 46 -7.20 -20.24 -1.04
CA LEU A 46 -6.70 -20.98 0.14
C LEU A 46 -7.82 -21.55 1.03
N PHE A 47 -9.08 -21.21 0.75
CA PHE A 47 -10.21 -21.65 1.57
C PHE A 47 -10.85 -22.96 1.14
N GLN A 48 -10.30 -23.65 0.14
CA GLN A 48 -10.84 -24.90 -0.39
C GLN A 48 -9.95 -26.10 -0.08
N ASN A 49 -9.86 -26.47 1.20
CA ASN A 49 -9.51 -27.84 1.52
C ASN A 49 -10.29 -28.27 2.76
N LYS A 50 -11.38 -29.00 2.53
CA LYS A 50 -12.18 -29.68 3.54
C LYS A 50 -11.59 -31.08 3.75
N GLY A 51 -11.07 -31.31 4.89
CA GLY A 51 -10.82 -32.67 5.33
C GLY A 51 -9.57 -32.78 6.20
N ASP A 52 -9.82 -33.07 7.41
CA ASP A 52 -8.99 -33.39 8.54
C ASP A 52 -8.67 -32.24 9.49
N ALA A 53 -9.65 -32.15 10.35
CA ALA A 53 -9.52 -31.86 11.76
C ALA A 53 -8.84 -30.52 12.14
N ILE A 54 -8.74 -30.36 13.36
CA ILE A 54 -8.41 -29.17 14.14
C ILE A 54 -7.02 -28.59 13.79
N MET A 55 -6.05 -29.43 13.47
CA MET A 55 -4.67 -29.01 13.14
C MET A 55 -4.56 -28.32 11.79
N GLU A 56 -5.27 -28.80 10.80
CA GLU A 56 -5.28 -28.19 9.46
C GLU A 56 -6.05 -26.86 9.46
N PHE A 57 -7.09 -26.76 10.30
CA PHE A 57 -7.80 -25.52 10.53
C PHE A 57 -6.88 -24.48 11.18
N PHE A 58 -6.07 -24.84 12.16
CA PHE A 58 -5.10 -23.93 12.79
C PHE A 58 -4.03 -23.47 11.80
N ASN A 59 -3.49 -24.36 11.00
CA ASN A 59 -2.50 -24.00 9.98
C ASN A 59 -3.10 -23.04 8.92
N SER A 60 -4.31 -23.33 8.47
CA SER A 60 -5.02 -22.44 7.54
C SER A 60 -5.32 -21.06 8.15
N ALA A 61 -5.71 -21.01 9.42
CA ALA A 61 -5.96 -19.76 10.13
C ALA A 61 -4.66 -18.93 10.30
N VAL A 62 -3.55 -19.58 10.60
CA VAL A 62 -2.23 -18.94 10.72
C VAL A 62 -1.76 -18.39 9.37
N ASP A 63 -1.97 -19.10 8.27
CA ASP A 63 -1.63 -18.63 6.93
C ASP A 63 -2.46 -17.42 6.51
N VAL A 64 -3.74 -17.40 6.83
CA VAL A 64 -4.61 -16.22 6.59
C VAL A 64 -4.15 -15.03 7.42
N LEU A 65 -3.83 -15.24 8.70
CA LEU A 65 -3.29 -14.19 9.58
C LEU A 65 -1.96 -13.63 9.05
N LYS A 66 -1.05 -14.49 8.63
CA LYS A 66 0.22 -14.10 8.01
C LYS A 66 0.00 -13.22 6.81
N THR A 67 -0.88 -13.63 5.92
CA THR A 67 -1.20 -12.89 4.70
C THR A 67 -1.81 -11.52 5.01
N LEU A 68 -2.71 -11.44 5.99
CA LEU A 68 -3.30 -10.19 6.44
C LEU A 68 -2.26 -9.23 7.02
N VAL A 69 -1.39 -9.70 7.90
CA VAL A 69 -0.35 -8.87 8.54
C VAL A 69 0.64 -8.35 7.49
N VAL A 70 1.09 -9.20 6.56
CA VAL A 70 1.98 -8.79 5.47
C VAL A 70 1.31 -7.77 4.55
N ALA A 71 0.03 -7.96 4.24
CA ALA A 71 -0.73 -7.02 3.42
C ALA A 71 -0.89 -5.65 4.08
N LEU A 72 -1.18 -5.61 5.37
CA LEU A 72 -1.26 -4.36 6.14
C LEU A 72 0.09 -3.66 6.20
N GLY A 73 1.16 -4.39 6.46
CA GLY A 73 2.53 -3.87 6.45
C GLY A 73 2.94 -3.32 5.08
N ALA A 74 2.65 -4.05 4.01
CA ALA A 74 2.90 -3.62 2.64
C ALA A 74 2.08 -2.37 2.27
N GLY A 75 0.81 -2.30 2.68
CA GLY A 75 -0.04 -1.14 2.47
C GLY A 75 0.50 0.12 3.14
N LEU A 76 0.92 0.02 4.39
CA LEU A 76 1.58 1.12 5.11
C LEU A 76 2.91 1.52 4.46
N GLY A 77 3.69 0.55 3.99
CA GLY A 77 4.94 0.81 3.27
C GLY A 77 4.73 1.58 1.98
N VAL A 78 3.75 1.19 1.17
CA VAL A 78 3.38 1.89 -0.07
C VAL A 78 2.92 3.32 0.23
N TRP A 79 2.08 3.50 1.24
CA TRP A 79 1.63 4.83 1.66
C TRP A 79 2.81 5.70 2.14
N GLY A 80 3.73 5.13 2.91
CA GLY A 80 4.96 5.80 3.32
C GLY A 80 5.82 6.24 2.14
N THR A 81 5.93 5.40 1.10
CA THR A 81 6.66 5.73 -0.13
C THR A 81 6.01 6.90 -0.88
N VAL A 82 4.68 6.93 -0.97
CA VAL A 82 3.94 8.04 -1.60
C VAL A 82 4.21 9.35 -0.86
N ASN A 83 4.12 9.34 0.47
CA ASN A 83 4.41 10.51 1.29
C ASN A 83 5.88 10.97 1.14
N LEU A 84 6.79 10.02 0.98
CA LEU A 84 8.20 10.32 0.74
C LEU A 84 8.38 11.03 -0.60
N MET A 85 7.78 10.51 -1.67
CA MET A 85 7.84 11.12 -3.00
C MET A 85 7.23 12.52 -3.02
N GLU A 86 6.12 12.72 -2.34
CA GLU A 86 5.49 14.03 -2.20
C GLU A 86 6.40 15.00 -1.41
N GLY A 87 7.06 14.52 -0.37
CA GLY A 87 8.02 15.29 0.43
C GLY A 87 9.25 15.72 -0.37
N TYR A 88 9.76 14.86 -1.25
CA TYR A 88 10.89 15.21 -2.12
C TYR A 88 10.48 16.16 -3.24
N GLY A 89 9.28 16.01 -3.79
CA GLY A 89 8.77 16.88 -4.86
C GLY A 89 8.33 18.27 -4.40
N GLY A 90 7.96 18.42 -3.13
CA GLY A 90 7.46 19.67 -2.55
C GLY A 90 8.42 20.38 -1.60
N ASP A 91 9.66 19.89 -1.45
CA ASP A 91 10.66 20.41 -0.48
C ASP A 91 10.11 20.55 0.96
N ASN A 92 9.17 19.68 1.32
CA ASN A 92 8.55 19.72 2.63
C ASN A 92 9.24 18.74 3.60
N PRO A 93 10.05 19.23 4.57
CA PRO A 93 10.79 18.37 5.49
C PRO A 93 9.88 17.55 6.42
N SER A 94 8.69 18.06 6.71
CA SER A 94 7.69 17.38 7.53
C SER A 94 7.15 16.11 6.82
N ALA A 95 6.80 16.19 5.54
CA ALA A 95 6.32 15.07 4.75
C ALA A 95 7.41 13.99 4.56
N LYS A 96 8.67 14.42 4.39
CA LYS A 96 9.83 13.49 4.31
C LYS A 96 9.97 12.66 5.59
N SER A 97 9.95 13.31 6.75
CA SER A 97 10.12 12.63 8.03
C SER A 97 8.95 11.67 8.34
N GLN A 98 7.74 12.05 7.97
CA GLN A 98 6.55 11.25 8.16
C GLN A 98 6.54 10.03 7.23
N GLY A 99 6.91 10.21 5.96
CA GLY A 99 7.04 9.13 4.99
C GLY A 99 8.08 8.09 5.41
N MET A 100 9.23 8.53 5.91
CA MET A 100 10.28 7.62 6.43
C MET A 100 9.78 6.79 7.62
N LYS A 101 9.08 7.41 8.58
CA LYS A 101 8.52 6.70 9.74
C LYS A 101 7.49 5.64 9.31
N GLN A 102 6.63 5.96 8.37
CA GLN A 102 5.62 5.05 7.85
C GLN A 102 6.24 3.90 7.05
N LEU A 103 7.27 4.20 6.24
CA LEU A 103 8.01 3.18 5.49
C LEU A 103 8.69 2.19 6.42
N MET A 104 9.38 2.68 7.45
CA MET A 104 10.03 1.84 8.46
C MET A 104 9.02 1.00 9.25
N ALA A 105 7.92 1.59 9.64
CA ALA A 105 6.84 0.88 10.35
C ALA A 105 6.21 -0.19 9.47
N GLY A 106 5.83 0.13 8.22
CA GLY A 106 5.25 -0.81 7.28
C GLY A 106 6.19 -1.96 6.90
N GLY A 107 7.45 -1.64 6.63
CA GLY A 107 8.51 -2.62 6.37
C GLY A 107 8.78 -3.53 7.58
N GLY A 108 8.82 -2.96 8.79
CA GLY A 108 9.00 -3.71 10.03
C GLY A 108 7.86 -4.71 10.26
N VAL A 109 6.61 -4.28 10.12
CA VAL A 109 5.44 -5.15 10.27
C VAL A 109 5.45 -6.28 9.22
N ALA A 110 5.78 -5.99 7.97
CA ALA A 110 5.88 -7.01 6.93
C ALA A 110 6.96 -8.06 7.23
N LEU A 111 8.14 -7.62 7.66
CA LEU A 111 9.25 -8.53 8.02
C LEU A 111 8.90 -9.41 9.24
N ILE A 112 8.29 -8.83 10.26
CA ILE A 112 7.80 -9.58 11.44
C ILE A 112 6.76 -10.61 11.02
N GLY A 113 5.82 -10.25 10.14
CA GLY A 113 4.81 -11.15 9.62
C GLY A 113 5.39 -12.34 8.85
N ILE A 114 6.43 -12.13 8.06
CA ILE A 114 7.07 -13.21 7.29
C ILE A 114 7.91 -14.13 8.18
N THR A 115 8.55 -13.62 9.22
CA THR A 115 9.51 -14.37 10.04
C THR A 115 8.90 -14.99 11.29
N LEU A 116 8.08 -14.25 12.05
CA LEU A 116 7.51 -14.69 13.31
C LEU A 116 6.38 -15.71 13.15
N ILE A 117 5.52 -15.51 12.17
CA ILE A 117 4.34 -16.36 12.01
C ILE A 117 4.70 -17.80 11.63
N PRO A 118 5.62 -18.08 10.67
CA PRO A 118 6.04 -19.45 10.41
C PRO A 118 6.81 -20.10 11.56
N LEU A 119 7.55 -19.30 12.34
CA LEU A 119 8.21 -19.80 13.57
C LEU A 119 7.19 -20.27 14.62
N LEU A 120 6.11 -19.51 14.82
CA LEU A 120 5.02 -19.89 15.72
C LEU A 120 4.29 -21.13 15.22
N SER A 121 4.03 -21.22 13.92
CA SER A 121 3.41 -22.41 13.30
C SER A 121 4.27 -23.67 13.51
N GLY A 122 5.58 -23.56 13.39
CA GLY A 122 6.51 -24.68 13.65
C GLY A 122 6.65 -25.07 15.12
N LEU A 123 6.24 -24.20 16.04
CA LEU A 123 6.27 -24.50 17.48
C LEU A 123 5.01 -25.25 17.96
N PHE A 124 3.90 -25.08 17.24
CA PHE A 124 2.60 -25.70 17.57
C PHE A 124 2.27 -26.92 16.68
N GLY A 125 3.04 -27.18 15.65
CA GLY A 125 2.91 -28.33 14.72
C GLY A 125 4.07 -29.25 14.83
#